data_93727d07a406795b147ed49f5765b065
#
_entry.id   93727d07a406795b147ed49f5765b065
#
_cell.length_a   1.000
_cell.length_b   1.000
_cell.length_c   1.000
_cell.angle_alpha   90.00
_cell.angle_beta   90.00
_cell.angle_gamma   90.00
#
_symmetry.space_group_name_H-M   'P 1'
#
loop_
_entity.id
_entity.type
_entity.pdbx_description
1 polymer ?
#
loop_
_entity_poly.entity_id
_entity_poly.type
_entity_poly.pdbx_seq_one_letter_code
_entity_poly.pdbx_strand_id
1 'polypeptide(L)'
;MPHEVVVTYMIDPLYLAAPDRAYPVVLEPDAVGELLDFLGALAFNGLAHVEGRGALSGRLGERIAAPAINLSDSPRFPRTLPRAFDAEGVPKAPLPLIQDGVAHAVVHDTRSAARAG
;
A
#
# COMPACT_ATOMS: atom_id res chain seq x y z
N MET A 1 -6.88 -10.48 -20.13
CA MET A 1 -5.47 -10.52 -20.51
C MET A 1 -4.65 -10.36 -19.23
N PRO A 2 -3.87 -11.33 -18.83
CA PRO A 2 -2.95 -11.12 -17.72
C PRO A 2 -1.92 -10.07 -18.17
N HIS A 3 -1.80 -9.00 -17.44
CA HIS A 3 -0.73 -8.03 -17.64
C HIS A 3 0.51 -8.60 -16.98
N GLU A 4 1.38 -9.16 -17.79
CA GLU A 4 2.63 -9.74 -17.34
C GLU A 4 3.68 -8.62 -17.16
N VAL A 5 4.25 -8.47 -15.96
CA VAL A 5 5.32 -7.54 -15.60
C VAL A 5 6.56 -8.36 -15.27
N VAL A 6 7.55 -8.37 -16.09
CA VAL A 6 8.84 -8.95 -15.76
C VAL A 6 9.74 -7.83 -15.23
N VAL A 7 9.97 -7.80 -13.92
CA VAL A 7 11.08 -7.03 -13.35
C VAL A 7 12.29 -7.95 -13.31
N THR A 8 13.19 -7.79 -14.24
CA THR A 8 14.48 -8.44 -14.18
C THR A 8 15.44 -7.52 -13.44
N TYR A 9 15.77 -7.86 -12.19
CA TYR A 9 16.88 -7.23 -11.47
C TYR A 9 18.19 -7.68 -12.10
N MET A 10 18.71 -6.90 -13.03
CA MET A 10 20.10 -7.01 -13.44
C MET A 10 20.83 -5.76 -12.98
N ILE A 11 21.70 -5.93 -11.99
CA ILE A 11 22.66 -4.88 -11.59
C ILE A 11 23.78 -4.88 -12.64
N ASP A 12 23.49 -4.34 -13.81
CA ASP A 12 24.48 -4.06 -14.82
C ASP A 12 24.55 -2.52 -14.98
N PRO A 13 25.71 -1.89 -14.78
CA PRO A 13 25.88 -0.46 -14.95
C PRO A 13 25.48 0.06 -16.34
N LEU A 14 25.39 -0.80 -17.35
CA LEU A 14 24.87 -0.45 -18.68
C LEU A 14 23.36 -0.18 -18.67
N TYR A 15 22.60 -0.67 -17.69
CA TYR A 15 21.16 -0.40 -17.57
C TYR A 15 20.82 0.95 -16.93
N LEU A 16 21.79 1.63 -16.32
CA LEU A 16 21.63 2.99 -15.85
C LEU A 16 21.46 4.01 -17.01
N ALA A 17 21.67 3.58 -18.25
CA ALA A 17 21.46 4.38 -19.45
C ALA A 17 20.07 4.17 -20.11
N ALA A 18 19.15 3.42 -19.46
CA ALA A 18 17.80 3.28 -19.98
C ALA A 18 17.12 4.66 -20.01
N PRO A 19 16.45 5.06 -21.11
CA PRO A 19 15.75 6.31 -21.19
C PRO A 19 14.75 6.46 -20.05
N ASP A 20 14.69 7.64 -19.43
CA ASP A 20 13.69 7.96 -18.41
C ASP A 20 12.31 8.03 -19.08
N ARG A 21 11.60 6.91 -19.03
CA ARG A 21 10.24 6.75 -19.57
C ARG A 21 9.49 5.69 -18.80
N ALA A 22 8.17 5.74 -18.86
CA ALA A 22 7.32 4.68 -18.32
C ALA A 22 7.44 3.41 -19.18
N TYR A 23 7.66 2.29 -18.52
CA TYR A 23 7.68 0.96 -19.12
C TYR A 23 6.48 0.17 -18.59
N PRO A 24 5.76 -0.58 -19.46
CA PRO A 24 4.81 -1.54 -18.95
C PRO A 24 5.58 -2.67 -18.27
N VAL A 25 5.20 -2.96 -17.03
CA VAL A 25 5.86 -3.99 -16.23
C VAL A 25 4.82 -4.97 -15.66
N VAL A 26 5.12 -6.30 -15.49
CA VAL A 26 4.36 -7.30 -14.71
C VAL A 26 5.11 -7.57 -13.41
N LEU A 27 4.51 -7.45 -12.25
CA LEU A 27 5.11 -7.74 -10.96
C LEU A 27 4.59 -9.08 -10.46
N GLU A 28 5.49 -9.98 -10.09
CA GLU A 28 5.10 -11.17 -9.36
C GLU A 28 4.58 -10.80 -7.96
N PRO A 29 3.81 -11.70 -7.32
CA PRO A 29 3.22 -11.42 -6.01
C PRO A 29 4.22 -10.96 -4.94
N ASP A 30 5.43 -11.50 -4.93
CA ASP A 30 6.47 -11.12 -3.95
C ASP A 30 6.96 -9.68 -4.18
N ALA A 31 7.15 -9.28 -5.43
CA ALA A 31 7.51 -7.91 -5.77
C ALA A 31 6.38 -6.92 -5.43
N VAL A 32 5.13 -7.33 -5.63
CA VAL A 32 3.97 -6.55 -5.18
C VAL A 32 3.95 -6.43 -3.65
N GLY A 33 4.29 -7.51 -2.94
CA GLY A 33 4.40 -7.53 -1.48
C GLY A 33 5.39 -6.48 -0.96
N GLU A 34 6.59 -6.39 -1.55
CA GLU A 34 7.57 -5.37 -1.18
C GLU A 34 7.05 -3.94 -1.41
N LEU A 35 6.36 -3.69 -2.54
CA LEU A 35 5.74 -2.39 -2.79
C LEU A 35 4.65 -2.06 -1.76
N LEU A 36 3.86 -3.06 -1.34
CA LEU A 36 2.83 -2.88 -0.33
C LEU A 36 3.41 -2.58 1.05
N ASP A 37 4.56 -3.14 1.41
CA ASP A 37 5.27 -2.81 2.64
C ASP A 37 5.70 -1.33 2.66
N PHE A 38 6.27 -0.84 1.56
CA PHE A 38 6.59 0.58 1.42
C PHE A 38 5.35 1.47 1.49
N LEU A 39 4.28 1.11 0.80
CA LEU A 39 3.03 1.85 0.85
C LEU A 39 2.42 1.85 2.25
N GLY A 40 2.50 0.73 2.97
CA GLY A 40 2.07 0.64 4.36
C GLY A 40 2.77 1.67 5.25
N ALA A 41 4.09 1.78 5.11
CA ALA A 41 4.89 2.70 5.91
C ALA A 41 4.71 4.18 5.51
N LEU A 42 4.67 4.47 4.20
CA LEU A 42 4.75 5.84 3.68
C LEU A 42 3.38 6.47 3.40
N ALA A 43 2.40 5.67 3.02
CA ALA A 43 1.08 6.16 2.62
C ALA A 43 -0.01 5.84 3.64
N PHE A 44 -0.10 4.59 4.09
CA PHE A 44 -1.22 4.13 4.93
C PHE A 44 -0.93 4.19 6.44
N ASN A 45 0.14 4.82 6.86
CA ASN A 45 0.50 5.01 8.27
C ASN A 45 -0.35 6.14 8.89
N GLY A 46 -1.22 5.80 9.83
CA GLY A 46 -2.14 6.73 10.47
C GLY A 46 -1.45 7.82 11.28
N LEU A 47 -0.33 7.52 11.95
CA LEU A 47 0.43 8.55 12.68
C LEU A 47 1.03 9.57 11.71
N ALA A 48 1.65 9.11 10.63
CA ALA A 48 2.18 10.00 9.60
C ALA A 48 1.08 10.85 8.95
N HIS A 49 -0.13 10.27 8.78
CA HIS A 49 -1.30 10.97 8.25
C HIS A 49 -1.74 12.13 9.16
N VAL A 50 -1.93 11.90 10.46
CA VAL A 50 -2.37 12.95 11.40
C VAL A 50 -1.30 14.01 11.66
N GLU A 51 -0.02 13.66 11.47
CA GLU A 51 1.11 14.61 11.54
C GLU A 51 1.32 15.40 10.25
N GLY A 52 0.54 15.15 9.20
CA GLY A 52 0.63 15.87 7.92
C GLY A 52 1.83 15.52 7.05
N ARG A 53 2.59 14.45 7.41
CA ARG A 53 3.80 14.01 6.69
C ARG A 53 3.62 12.73 5.87
N GLY A 54 2.46 12.09 5.96
CA GLY A 54 2.12 10.91 5.17
C GLY A 54 1.76 11.27 3.73
N ALA A 55 2.03 10.38 2.79
CA ALA A 55 1.73 10.61 1.37
C ALA A 55 0.22 10.83 1.07
N LEU A 56 -0.65 10.34 1.96
CA LEU A 56 -2.10 10.51 1.87
C LEU A 56 -2.65 11.59 2.81
N SER A 57 -1.79 12.38 3.47
CA SER A 57 -2.25 13.44 4.37
C SER A 57 -3.05 14.47 3.59
N GLY A 58 -4.33 14.68 4.00
CA GLY A 58 -5.25 15.57 3.32
C GLY A 58 -5.78 15.07 1.97
N ARG A 59 -5.49 13.81 1.57
CA ARG A 59 -5.86 13.25 0.27
C ARG A 59 -6.82 12.07 0.33
N LEU A 60 -7.38 11.76 1.49
CA LEU A 60 -8.45 10.76 1.58
C LEU A 60 -9.66 11.24 0.76
N GLY A 61 -10.25 10.34 -0.01
CA GLY A 61 -11.30 10.65 -0.98
C GLY A 61 -10.78 11.02 -2.38
N GLU A 62 -9.48 11.22 -2.57
CA GLU A 62 -8.90 11.48 -3.88
C GLU A 62 -8.63 10.18 -4.66
N ARG A 63 -8.71 10.27 -5.98
CA ARG A 63 -8.26 9.19 -6.87
C ARG A 63 -6.74 9.17 -6.93
N ILE A 64 -6.15 8.08 -6.44
CA ILE A 64 -4.69 7.88 -6.36
C ILE A 64 -4.18 6.74 -7.25
N ALA A 65 -5.09 5.93 -7.79
CA ALA A 65 -4.77 4.78 -8.62
C ALA A 65 -5.82 4.56 -9.71
N ALA A 66 -5.56 3.63 -10.62
CA ALA A 66 -6.53 3.21 -11.62
C ALA A 66 -7.80 2.63 -10.95
N PRO A 67 -8.98 2.78 -11.56
CA PRO A 67 -10.25 2.32 -10.98
C PRO A 67 -10.30 0.81 -10.67
N ALA A 68 -9.49 0.00 -11.34
CA ALA A 68 -9.39 -1.43 -11.10
C ALA A 68 -8.63 -1.79 -9.81
N ILE A 69 -7.95 -0.82 -9.18
CA ILE A 69 -7.12 -1.06 -7.99
C ILE A 69 -7.98 -0.97 -6.74
N ASN A 70 -8.01 -2.10 -6.01
CA ASN A 70 -8.61 -2.22 -4.68
C ASN A 70 -7.56 -2.80 -3.73
N LEU A 71 -7.38 -2.19 -2.58
CA LEU A 71 -6.45 -2.61 -1.56
C LEU A 71 -7.14 -2.60 -0.20
N SER A 72 -6.97 -3.65 0.58
CA SER A 72 -7.51 -3.75 1.94
C SER A 72 -6.49 -4.35 2.90
N ASP A 73 -6.44 -3.88 4.14
CA ASP A 73 -5.88 -4.67 5.24
C ASP A 73 -6.92 -5.75 5.60
N SER A 74 -6.58 -7.00 5.30
CA SER A 74 -7.50 -8.13 5.47
C SER A 74 -6.90 -9.18 6.40
N PRO A 75 -7.28 -9.20 7.68
CA PRO A 75 -6.68 -10.06 8.70
C PRO A 75 -6.90 -11.56 8.47
N ARG A 76 -7.81 -11.93 7.57
CA ARG A 76 -8.17 -13.35 7.28
C ARG A 76 -7.82 -13.77 5.86
N PHE A 77 -7.01 -13.02 5.14
CA PHE A 77 -6.66 -13.41 3.79
C PHE A 77 -5.74 -14.64 3.79
N PRO A 78 -6.08 -15.74 3.06
CA PRO A 78 -5.40 -17.04 3.22
C PRO A 78 -3.92 -17.05 2.77
N ARG A 79 -3.49 -16.07 1.98
CA ARG A 79 -2.13 -15.96 1.46
C ARG A 79 -1.24 -15.01 2.24
N THR A 80 -1.71 -14.48 3.36
CA THR A 80 -0.93 -13.65 4.28
C THR A 80 -0.82 -14.35 5.63
N LEU A 81 -0.02 -13.80 6.55
CA LEU A 81 -0.02 -14.25 7.94
C LEU A 81 -1.26 -13.67 8.63
N PRO A 82 -2.34 -14.47 8.77
CA PRO A 82 -3.59 -13.97 9.36
C PRO A 82 -3.35 -13.64 10.84
N ARG A 83 -3.78 -12.45 11.26
CA ARG A 83 -3.73 -12.02 12.66
C ARG A 83 -5.12 -11.58 13.10
N ALA A 84 -5.64 -12.20 14.14
CA ALA A 84 -6.94 -11.85 14.68
C ALA A 84 -6.93 -10.51 15.44
N PHE A 85 -5.76 -10.09 15.92
CA PHE A 85 -5.54 -8.85 16.66
C PHE A 85 -4.16 -8.27 16.31
N ASP A 86 -3.99 -7.00 16.56
CA ASP A 86 -2.73 -6.29 16.34
C ASP A 86 -1.76 -6.44 17.53
N ALA A 87 -0.63 -5.69 17.50
CA ALA A 87 0.37 -5.72 18.55
C ALA A 87 -0.12 -5.08 19.88
N GLU A 88 -1.19 -4.31 19.84
CA GLU A 88 -1.83 -3.69 21.01
C GLU A 88 -2.96 -4.56 21.59
N GLY A 89 -3.24 -5.73 20.96
CA GLY A 89 -4.34 -6.63 21.35
C GLY A 89 -5.72 -6.21 20.85
N VAL A 90 -5.78 -5.22 19.95
CA VAL A 90 -7.05 -4.76 19.36
C VAL A 90 -7.48 -5.73 18.26
N PRO A 91 -8.74 -6.25 18.29
CA PRO A 91 -9.25 -7.10 17.23
C PRO A 91 -9.19 -6.42 15.87
N LYS A 92 -8.64 -7.11 14.88
CA LYS A 92 -8.57 -6.62 13.50
C LYS A 92 -9.86 -6.95 12.73
N ALA A 93 -10.34 -5.97 11.99
CA ALA A 93 -11.39 -6.12 11.01
C ALA A 93 -10.88 -5.77 9.60
N PRO A 94 -11.51 -6.24 8.53
CA PRO A 94 -11.17 -5.81 7.18
C PRO A 94 -11.31 -4.28 7.06
N LEU A 95 -10.24 -3.64 6.56
CA LEU A 95 -10.20 -2.18 6.37
C LEU A 95 -9.87 -1.89 4.90
N PRO A 96 -10.79 -1.36 4.11
CA PRO A 96 -10.50 -0.86 2.77
C PRO A 96 -9.55 0.34 2.85
N LEU A 97 -8.42 0.26 2.13
CA LEU A 97 -7.42 1.32 2.04
C LEU A 97 -7.56 2.09 0.72
N ILE A 98 -7.80 1.36 -0.36
CA ILE A 98 -8.13 1.90 -1.68
C ILE A 98 -9.40 1.19 -2.17
N GLN A 99 -10.40 1.94 -2.60
CA GLN A 99 -11.59 1.44 -3.28
C GLN A 99 -11.75 2.11 -4.64
N ASP A 100 -11.85 1.31 -5.70
CA ASP A 100 -11.99 1.78 -7.08
C ASP A 100 -10.96 2.87 -7.44
N GLY A 101 -9.72 2.70 -6.96
CA GLY A 101 -8.63 3.65 -7.15
C GLY A 101 -8.69 4.90 -6.27
N VAL A 102 -9.65 5.01 -5.36
CA VAL A 102 -9.81 6.15 -4.45
C VAL A 102 -9.22 5.81 -3.08
N ALA A 103 -8.42 6.72 -2.51
CA ALA A 103 -7.89 6.59 -1.16
C ALA A 103 -9.04 6.65 -0.14
N HIS A 104 -9.22 5.57 0.64
CA HIS A 104 -10.37 5.42 1.53
C HIS A 104 -10.00 5.61 3.00
N ALA A 105 -8.94 4.94 3.46
CA ALA A 105 -8.55 4.95 4.86
C ALA A 105 -7.04 4.80 5.03
N VAL A 106 -6.57 5.10 6.22
CA VAL A 106 -5.22 4.77 6.72
C VAL A 106 -5.33 3.89 7.97
N VAL A 107 -4.26 3.20 8.33
CA VAL A 107 -4.23 2.30 9.48
C VAL A 107 -3.75 3.09 10.71
N HIS A 108 -4.52 3.04 11.78
CA HIS A 108 -4.21 3.68 13.05
C HIS A 108 -3.85 2.65 14.13
N ASP A 109 -2.88 3.00 14.97
CA ASP A 109 -2.75 2.47 16.32
C ASP A 109 -3.65 3.28 17.28
N THR A 110 -3.76 2.87 18.55
CA THR A 110 -4.61 3.56 19.54
C THR A 110 -4.20 5.02 19.74
N ARG A 111 -2.90 5.31 19.66
CA ARG A 111 -2.35 6.66 19.84
C ARG A 111 -2.69 7.57 18.66
N SER A 112 -2.51 7.11 17.45
CA SER A 112 -2.82 7.89 16.25
C SER A 112 -4.32 8.04 16.03
N ALA A 113 -5.10 7.01 16.37
CA ALA A 113 -6.57 7.10 16.36
C ALA A 113 -7.08 8.18 17.33
N ALA A 114 -6.56 8.23 18.54
CA ALA A 114 -6.91 9.26 19.52
C ALA A 114 -6.57 10.69 19.08
N ARG A 115 -5.58 10.85 18.18
CA ARG A 115 -5.22 12.16 17.61
C ARG A 115 -6.07 12.53 16.40
N ALA A 116 -6.62 11.54 15.73
CA ALA A 116 -7.45 11.76 14.54
C ALA A 116 -8.88 12.24 14.91
N GLY A 117 -9.35 11.92 16.13
CA GLY A 117 -10.66 12.30 16.65
C GLY A 117 -11.69 11.20 16.56
#